data_ef7fe2f1760066573dfd9a094b20eb17
#
_entry.id   ef7fe2f1760066573dfd9a094b20eb17
#
_cell.length_a   1.000
_cell.length_b   1.000
_cell.length_c   1.000
_cell.angle_alpha   90.00
_cell.angle_beta   90.00
_cell.angle_gamma   90.00
#
_symmetry.space_group_name_H-M   'P 1'
#
loop_
_entity.id
_entity.type
_entity.pdbx_description
1 polymer ?
#
loop_
_entity_poly.entity_id
_entity_poly.type
_entity_poly.pdbx_seq_one_letter_code
_entity_poly.pdbx_strand_id
1 'polypeptide(L)'
;MPERAVYGEINDGAIGEIESVHSTYHTGPLGTRARTPEMTDMDFQLRNWQHMNWLSGDIIVEQAVHSVDKMNWAMGNRPPVKATALGGRGLREGAERGDIFDHFAVVYEWDNGARGFLTCRQVPNCSNDNTDWIAGTKGIGFVNGWAPRQSNLKFADGSKEFRYKGGTPNMYQTEHNELFKAIRDGELLNDGDWMTQSVAMGILGREAGYSGRTITWDEIMNSDKAIVPEDPKFGPMPPLEIPQPGVYKFS
;
A
#
# COMPACT_ATOMS: atom_id res chain seq x y z
N MET A 1 -3.79 -19.90 4.81
CA MET A 1 -2.97 -18.85 5.46
C MET A 1 -3.87 -18.07 6.41
N PRO A 2 -3.35 -17.59 7.57
CA PRO A 2 -4.16 -16.89 8.58
C PRO A 2 -4.92 -15.69 8.03
N GLU A 3 -4.24 -14.82 7.25
CA GLU A 3 -4.85 -13.64 6.63
C GLU A 3 -6.03 -14.04 5.73
N ARG A 4 -5.83 -14.97 4.80
CA ARG A 4 -6.90 -15.46 3.93
C ARG A 4 -8.10 -15.99 4.70
N ALA A 5 -7.87 -16.65 5.83
CA ALA A 5 -8.96 -17.17 6.65
C ALA A 5 -9.74 -16.06 7.35
N VAL A 6 -9.04 -15.05 7.89
CA VAL A 6 -9.69 -13.91 8.55
C VAL A 6 -10.47 -13.05 7.54
N TYR A 7 -9.84 -12.71 6.40
CA TYR A 7 -10.51 -11.94 5.36
C TYR A 7 -11.64 -12.71 4.68
N GLY A 8 -11.54 -14.04 4.57
CA GLY A 8 -12.63 -14.89 4.11
C GLY A 8 -13.86 -14.75 4.99
N GLU A 9 -13.70 -14.93 6.31
CA GLU A 9 -14.80 -14.73 7.27
C GLU A 9 -15.39 -13.32 7.23
N ILE A 10 -14.54 -12.27 7.06
CA ILE A 10 -14.98 -10.88 6.93
C ILE A 10 -15.85 -10.73 5.67
N ASN A 11 -15.39 -11.23 4.53
CA ASN A 11 -16.10 -11.13 3.26
C ASN A 11 -17.39 -12.00 3.24
N ASP A 12 -17.44 -13.07 4.04
CA ASP A 12 -18.64 -13.87 4.28
C ASP A 12 -19.62 -13.18 5.28
N GLY A 13 -19.28 -11.96 5.75
CA GLY A 13 -20.16 -11.12 6.57
C GLY A 13 -20.13 -11.42 8.06
N ALA A 14 -19.10 -12.14 8.56
CA ALA A 14 -19.03 -12.53 9.97
C ALA A 14 -19.04 -11.34 10.94
N ILE A 15 -18.49 -10.19 10.56
CA ILE A 15 -18.49 -8.96 11.36
C ILE A 15 -19.50 -7.90 10.86
N GLY A 16 -20.38 -8.29 9.92
CA GLY A 16 -21.40 -7.40 9.33
C GLY A 16 -20.82 -6.44 8.29
N GLU A 17 -21.54 -5.33 8.04
CA GLU A 17 -21.08 -4.28 7.11
C GLU A 17 -19.85 -3.58 7.67
N ILE A 18 -18.85 -3.36 6.84
CA ILE A 18 -17.61 -2.69 7.23
C ILE A 18 -17.87 -1.18 7.37
N GLU A 19 -17.53 -0.63 8.51
CA GLU A 19 -17.65 0.80 8.83
C GLU A 19 -16.30 1.51 8.74
N SER A 20 -15.21 0.84 9.19
CA SER A 20 -13.87 1.40 9.06
C SER A 20 -12.78 0.34 9.02
N VAL A 21 -11.68 0.69 8.34
CA VAL A 21 -10.44 -0.09 8.30
C VAL A 21 -9.29 0.82 8.69
N HIS A 22 -8.50 0.42 9.68
CA HIS A 22 -7.27 1.09 10.08
C HIS A 22 -6.09 0.19 9.77
N SER A 23 -5.26 0.60 8.83
CA SER A 23 -4.09 -0.16 8.38
C SER A 23 -2.80 0.61 8.64
N THR A 24 -1.79 -0.11 9.07
CA THR A 24 -0.45 0.44 9.30
C THR A 24 0.59 -0.27 8.44
N TYR A 25 1.62 0.47 8.02
CA TYR A 25 2.86 -0.09 7.48
C TYR A 25 4.03 0.77 7.95
N HIS A 26 4.50 0.53 9.16
CA HIS A 26 5.55 1.31 9.80
C HIS A 26 6.85 0.51 9.83
N THR A 27 7.88 1.01 9.12
CA THR A 27 9.19 0.38 9.03
C THR A 27 10.32 1.38 9.21
N GLY A 28 11.54 0.87 9.30
CA GLY A 28 12.75 1.65 9.13
C GLY A 28 13.03 1.98 7.66
N PRO A 29 13.99 2.87 7.39
CA PRO A 29 14.37 3.23 6.03
C PRO A 29 15.03 2.05 5.31
N LEU A 30 14.80 1.96 4.00
CA LEU A 30 15.47 1.01 3.14
C LEU A 30 16.92 1.43 2.88
N GLY A 31 17.75 0.46 2.51
CA GLY A 31 19.15 0.70 2.20
C GLY A 31 19.35 1.58 0.96
N THR A 32 20.48 2.28 0.91
CA THR A 32 20.89 3.11 -0.22
C THR A 32 22.24 2.64 -0.76
N ARG A 33 22.54 3.04 -1.99
CA ARG A 33 23.85 2.86 -2.61
C ARG A 33 24.46 4.23 -2.89
N ALA A 34 25.67 4.44 -2.38
CA ALA A 34 26.44 5.64 -2.68
C ALA A 34 26.75 5.73 -4.19
N ARG A 35 26.80 6.96 -4.68
CA ARG A 35 27.18 7.25 -6.06
C ARG A 35 28.69 7.01 -6.25
N THR A 36 29.07 6.38 -7.33
CA THR A 36 30.47 6.30 -7.77
C THR A 36 30.70 7.20 -8.99
N PRO A 37 31.95 7.58 -9.29
CA PRO A 37 32.27 8.45 -10.44
C PRO A 37 31.86 7.86 -11.81
N GLU A 38 31.75 6.53 -11.92
CA GLU A 38 31.41 5.83 -13.16
C GLU A 38 29.90 5.77 -13.41
N MET A 39 29.08 6.03 -12.39
CA MET A 39 27.62 5.96 -12.52
C MET A 39 27.08 7.18 -13.26
N THR A 40 26.30 6.94 -14.30
CA THR A 40 25.40 7.95 -14.86
C THR A 40 24.28 8.28 -13.88
N ASP A 41 23.50 9.34 -14.12
CA ASP A 41 22.34 9.65 -13.28
C ASP A 41 21.31 8.52 -13.33
N MET A 42 21.07 7.95 -14.50
CA MET A 42 20.16 6.81 -14.67
C MET A 42 20.66 5.59 -13.89
N ASP A 43 21.96 5.23 -13.96
CA ASP A 43 22.53 4.12 -13.17
C ASP A 43 22.28 4.33 -11.67
N PHE A 44 22.55 5.54 -11.20
CA PHE A 44 22.40 5.89 -9.80
C PHE A 44 20.95 5.78 -9.35
N GLN A 45 19.99 6.30 -10.13
CA GLN A 45 18.56 6.22 -9.82
C GLN A 45 18.08 4.76 -9.85
N LEU A 46 18.43 3.97 -10.85
CA LEU A 46 18.06 2.55 -10.93
C LEU A 46 18.60 1.74 -9.73
N ARG A 47 19.82 2.04 -9.26
CA ARG A 47 20.40 1.37 -8.08
C ARG A 47 19.77 1.79 -6.75
N ASN A 48 19.10 2.94 -6.75
CA ASN A 48 18.34 3.49 -5.62
C ASN A 48 16.84 3.56 -5.93
N TRP A 49 16.33 2.69 -6.78
CA TRP A 49 14.99 2.72 -7.35
C TRP A 49 13.86 2.88 -6.31
N GLN A 50 14.03 2.28 -5.13
CA GLN A 50 13.06 2.36 -4.03
C GLN A 50 12.85 3.79 -3.51
N HIS A 51 13.81 4.69 -3.78
CA HIS A 51 13.81 6.08 -3.34
C HIS A 51 13.43 7.06 -4.44
N MET A 52 13.20 6.58 -5.67
CA MET A 52 12.86 7.39 -6.84
C MET A 52 11.38 7.22 -7.15
N ASN A 53 10.59 8.31 -7.04
CA ASN A 53 9.14 8.24 -7.23
C ASN A 53 8.73 7.61 -8.56
N TRP A 54 9.42 7.96 -9.66
CA TRP A 54 9.09 7.45 -10.99
C TRP A 54 9.34 5.93 -11.15
N LEU A 55 10.14 5.32 -10.27
CA LEU A 55 10.42 3.88 -10.25
C LEU A 55 9.58 3.13 -9.22
N SER A 56 9.42 3.70 -8.04
CA SER A 56 8.80 3.04 -6.89
C SER A 56 7.34 3.44 -6.66
N GLY A 57 6.94 4.62 -7.11
CA GLY A 57 5.64 5.19 -6.76
C GLY A 57 5.55 5.74 -5.34
N ASP A 58 6.70 5.94 -4.66
CA ASP A 58 6.83 6.30 -3.25
C ASP A 58 6.51 5.14 -2.28
N ILE A 59 6.84 5.30 -0.99
CA ILE A 59 6.67 4.27 0.05
C ILE A 59 5.24 3.73 0.16
N ILE A 60 4.25 4.54 -0.20
CA ILE A 60 2.85 4.16 -0.17
C ILE A 60 2.50 3.15 -1.26
N VAL A 61 3.20 3.17 -2.40
CA VAL A 61 3.03 2.23 -3.52
C VAL A 61 4.06 1.11 -3.46
N GLU A 62 5.33 1.43 -3.18
CA GLU A 62 6.40 0.43 -3.17
C GLU A 62 6.25 -0.59 -2.03
N GLN A 63 5.85 -0.13 -0.84
CA GLN A 63 5.82 -0.97 0.35
C GLN A 63 4.46 -1.01 1.04
N ALA A 64 3.85 0.13 1.33
CA ALA A 64 2.58 0.17 2.04
C ALA A 64 1.39 -0.31 1.19
N VAL A 65 1.59 -0.58 -0.11
CA VAL A 65 0.60 -1.25 -0.97
C VAL A 65 0.11 -2.56 -0.36
N HIS A 66 0.92 -3.27 0.42
CA HIS A 66 0.47 -4.46 1.15
C HIS A 66 -0.68 -4.18 2.11
N SER A 67 -0.65 -3.03 2.80
CA SER A 67 -1.74 -2.62 3.70
C SER A 67 -2.91 -2.01 2.94
N VAL A 68 -2.65 -1.29 1.84
CA VAL A 68 -3.68 -0.80 0.91
C VAL A 68 -4.45 -1.96 0.30
N ASP A 69 -3.76 -3.01 -0.16
CA ASP A 69 -4.34 -4.22 -0.73
C ASP A 69 -5.25 -4.95 0.28
N LYS A 70 -4.78 -5.10 1.52
CA LYS A 70 -5.59 -5.68 2.59
C LYS A 70 -6.84 -4.84 2.90
N MET A 71 -6.73 -3.51 2.86
CA MET A 71 -7.87 -2.61 2.99
C MET A 71 -8.87 -2.79 1.84
N ASN A 72 -8.37 -2.84 0.60
CA ASN A 72 -9.17 -3.15 -0.58
C ASN A 72 -9.90 -4.49 -0.44
N TRP A 73 -9.20 -5.51 0.05
CA TRP A 73 -9.77 -6.83 0.30
C TRP A 73 -10.88 -6.80 1.37
N ALA A 74 -10.67 -6.09 2.50
CA ALA A 74 -11.70 -5.90 3.52
C ALA A 74 -12.96 -5.22 2.99
N MET A 75 -12.79 -4.30 2.02
CA MET A 75 -13.89 -3.58 1.37
C MET A 75 -14.53 -4.36 0.21
N GLY A 76 -14.21 -5.64 0.03
CA GLY A 76 -14.75 -6.50 -1.02
C GLY A 76 -14.34 -6.05 -2.42
N ASN A 77 -13.12 -5.53 -2.57
CA ASN A 77 -12.57 -4.98 -3.82
C ASN A 77 -13.42 -3.85 -4.44
N ARG A 78 -14.06 -3.05 -3.60
CA ARG A 78 -14.74 -1.82 -4.03
C ARG A 78 -13.78 -0.64 -3.91
N PRO A 79 -13.56 0.15 -4.97
CA PRO A 79 -12.69 1.31 -4.88
C PRO A 79 -13.29 2.40 -3.96
N PRO A 80 -12.47 3.21 -3.29
CA PRO A 80 -12.95 4.41 -2.60
C PRO A 80 -13.41 5.46 -3.60
N VAL A 81 -14.29 6.36 -3.19
CA VAL A 81 -14.72 7.48 -4.05
C VAL A 81 -13.71 8.63 -4.06
N LYS A 82 -12.93 8.77 -2.98
CA LYS A 82 -11.90 9.81 -2.84
C LYS A 82 -10.94 9.51 -1.71
N ALA A 83 -9.83 10.26 -1.67
CA ALA A 83 -8.93 10.29 -0.54
C ALA A 83 -8.46 11.71 -0.20
N THR A 84 -8.14 11.91 1.07
CA THR A 84 -7.38 13.04 1.58
C THR A 84 -6.15 12.50 2.31
N ALA A 85 -5.04 13.24 2.30
CA ALA A 85 -3.83 12.77 2.95
C ALA A 85 -2.98 13.90 3.52
N LEU A 86 -2.22 13.54 4.54
CA LEU A 86 -1.06 14.27 5.01
C LEU A 86 0.17 13.41 4.75
N GLY A 87 1.27 14.05 4.39
CA GLY A 87 2.53 13.37 4.20
C GLY A 87 3.67 14.35 4.10
N GLY A 88 4.87 13.86 4.15
CA GLY A 88 6.03 14.74 4.08
C GLY A 88 7.36 14.01 4.06
N ARG A 89 8.39 14.84 3.99
CA ARG A 89 9.79 14.44 3.99
C ARG A 89 10.51 15.21 5.10
N GLY A 90 10.78 14.54 6.21
CA GLY A 90 11.41 15.15 7.38
C GLY A 90 12.86 14.70 7.61
N LEU A 91 13.18 13.45 7.27
CA LEU A 91 14.45 12.82 7.65
C LEU A 91 15.24 12.25 6.46
N ARG A 92 14.75 12.42 5.23
CA ARG A 92 15.44 11.94 4.03
C ARG A 92 16.39 13.02 3.53
N GLU A 93 17.66 12.83 3.72
CA GLU A 93 18.73 13.71 3.23
C GLU A 93 19.62 12.94 2.25
N GLY A 94 20.26 13.67 1.31
CA GLY A 94 21.13 13.10 0.29
C GLY A 94 20.41 12.65 -0.98
N ALA A 95 21.14 12.71 -2.11
CA ALA A 95 20.59 12.35 -3.43
C ALA A 95 20.16 10.88 -3.53
N GLU A 96 20.82 10.00 -2.78
CA GLU A 96 20.50 8.56 -2.71
C GLU A 96 19.14 8.28 -2.05
N ARG A 97 18.56 9.27 -1.38
CA ARG A 97 17.21 9.19 -0.81
C ARG A 97 16.11 9.68 -1.74
N GLY A 98 16.48 10.09 -2.97
CA GLY A 98 15.57 10.45 -4.03
C GLY A 98 14.60 11.57 -3.69
N ASP A 99 13.40 11.50 -4.24
CA ASP A 99 12.35 12.53 -4.17
C ASP A 99 11.10 12.09 -3.39
N ILE A 100 11.07 10.88 -2.85
CA ILE A 100 9.93 10.32 -2.12
C ILE A 100 9.77 10.88 -0.72
N PHE A 101 8.57 10.79 -0.16
CA PHE A 101 8.26 11.12 1.23
C PHE A 101 8.78 10.02 2.19
N ASP A 102 8.81 10.32 3.49
CA ASP A 102 9.16 9.34 4.53
C ASP A 102 7.94 8.89 5.35
N HIS A 103 6.78 9.55 5.20
CA HIS A 103 5.54 9.16 5.86
C HIS A 103 4.29 9.66 5.12
N PHE A 104 3.19 8.92 5.29
CA PHE A 104 1.84 9.32 4.88
C PHE A 104 0.83 8.93 5.95
N ALA A 105 -0.23 9.75 6.06
CA ALA A 105 -1.48 9.44 6.73
C ALA A 105 -2.62 9.74 5.76
N VAL A 106 -3.36 8.71 5.33
CA VAL A 106 -4.38 8.81 4.29
C VAL A 106 -5.73 8.41 4.85
N VAL A 107 -6.76 9.16 4.51
CA VAL A 107 -8.16 8.80 4.73
C VAL A 107 -8.80 8.54 3.37
N TYR A 108 -9.22 7.30 3.14
CA TYR A 108 -10.05 6.89 2.02
C TYR A 108 -11.52 6.93 2.43
N GLU A 109 -12.40 7.33 1.52
CA GLU A 109 -13.84 7.35 1.76
C GLU A 109 -14.57 6.53 0.70
N TRP A 110 -15.52 5.69 1.12
CA TRP A 110 -16.39 4.90 0.23
C TRP A 110 -17.78 5.52 0.14
N ASP A 111 -18.51 5.13 -0.90
CA ASP A 111 -19.86 5.61 -1.20
C ASP A 111 -20.90 5.27 -0.11
N ASN A 112 -20.68 4.17 0.61
CA ASN A 112 -21.53 3.74 1.75
C ASN A 112 -21.19 4.45 3.07
N GLY A 113 -20.25 5.41 3.06
CA GLY A 113 -19.80 6.16 4.25
C GLY A 113 -18.67 5.48 5.04
N ALA A 114 -18.25 4.26 4.68
CA ALA A 114 -17.10 3.60 5.31
C ALA A 114 -15.81 4.40 5.08
N ARG A 115 -14.86 4.30 6.02
CA ARG A 115 -13.58 4.99 5.95
C ARG A 115 -12.41 4.05 6.17
N GLY A 116 -11.37 4.23 5.33
CA GLY A 116 -10.07 3.60 5.49
C GLY A 116 -9.04 4.61 5.99
N PHE A 117 -8.30 4.24 7.02
CA PHE A 117 -7.21 5.03 7.57
C PHE A 117 -5.90 4.28 7.38
N LEU A 118 -5.05 4.77 6.50
CA LEU A 118 -3.72 4.23 6.28
C LEU A 118 -2.69 5.14 6.92
N THR A 119 -1.78 4.57 7.71
CA THR A 119 -0.55 5.27 8.08
C THR A 119 0.65 4.44 7.69
N CYS A 120 1.60 5.05 7.00
CA CYS A 120 2.86 4.39 6.65
C CYS A 120 4.05 5.31 6.85
N ARG A 121 5.20 4.72 7.15
CA ARG A 121 6.46 5.46 7.28
C ARG A 121 7.67 4.55 7.08
N GLN A 122 8.77 5.17 6.68
CA GLN A 122 10.11 4.60 6.64
C GLN A 122 11.06 5.52 7.43
N VAL A 123 10.96 5.52 8.77
CA VAL A 123 11.68 6.42 9.68
C VAL A 123 12.52 5.60 10.66
N PRO A 124 13.83 5.92 10.84
CA PRO A 124 14.69 5.19 11.77
C PRO A 124 14.30 5.43 13.23
N ASN A 125 14.64 4.48 14.09
CA ASN A 125 14.46 4.57 15.55
C ASN A 125 13.02 4.76 16.01
N CYS A 126 12.05 4.30 15.20
CA CYS A 126 10.62 4.30 15.53
C CYS A 126 10.12 2.86 15.68
N SER A 127 9.02 2.69 16.40
CA SER A 127 8.36 1.36 16.51
C SER A 127 7.84 0.90 15.16
N ASN A 128 8.09 -0.35 14.81
CA ASN A 128 7.53 -0.96 13.62
C ASN A 128 6.12 -1.48 13.89
N ASP A 129 5.23 -1.41 12.87
CA ASP A 129 3.88 -1.94 12.94
C ASP A 129 3.36 -2.28 11.54
N ASN A 130 2.68 -3.43 11.42
CA ASN A 130 2.00 -3.88 10.20
C ASN A 130 0.74 -4.61 10.64
N THR A 131 -0.27 -3.84 11.03
CA THR A 131 -1.53 -4.37 11.53
C THR A 131 -2.71 -3.72 10.83
N ASP A 132 -3.83 -4.47 10.80
CA ASP A 132 -5.10 -3.98 10.31
C ASP A 132 -6.16 -4.20 11.39
N TRP A 133 -6.94 -3.16 11.67
CA TRP A 133 -8.13 -3.17 12.49
C TRP A 133 -9.33 -2.90 11.60
N ILE A 134 -10.26 -3.84 11.54
CA ILE A 134 -11.43 -3.78 10.68
C ILE A 134 -12.67 -3.74 11.58
N ALA A 135 -13.36 -2.62 11.64
CA ALA A 135 -14.60 -2.48 12.38
C ALA A 135 -15.80 -2.70 11.45
N GLY A 136 -16.68 -3.58 11.86
CA GLY A 136 -17.95 -3.83 11.22
C GLY A 136 -19.11 -3.76 12.22
N THR A 137 -20.33 -3.73 11.72
CA THR A 137 -21.56 -3.56 12.53
C THR A 137 -21.81 -4.69 13.54
N LYS A 138 -21.15 -5.85 13.38
CA LYS A 138 -21.33 -7.04 14.23
C LYS A 138 -20.06 -7.51 14.92
N GLY A 139 -18.92 -6.82 14.71
CA GLY A 139 -17.66 -7.23 15.33
C GLY A 139 -16.45 -6.48 14.82
N ILE A 140 -15.29 -6.92 15.28
CA ILE A 140 -14.00 -6.33 14.94
C ILE A 140 -13.04 -7.43 14.47
N GLY A 141 -12.37 -7.21 13.33
CA GLY A 141 -11.25 -7.99 12.84
C GLY A 141 -9.92 -7.36 13.26
N PHE A 142 -8.97 -8.20 13.60
CA PHE A 142 -7.58 -7.82 13.79
C PHE A 142 -6.68 -8.73 12.96
N VAL A 143 -5.82 -8.14 12.14
CA VAL A 143 -4.82 -8.86 11.34
C VAL A 143 -3.44 -8.31 11.63
N ASN A 144 -2.47 -9.19 11.88
CA ASN A 144 -1.08 -8.83 12.11
C ASN A 144 -0.21 -9.46 11.02
N GLY A 145 0.29 -8.64 10.08
CA GLY A 145 1.08 -9.12 8.94
C GLY A 145 2.43 -9.74 9.31
N TRP A 146 3.01 -9.36 10.46
CA TRP A 146 4.28 -9.94 10.92
C TRP A 146 4.12 -11.04 11.97
N ALA A 147 2.94 -11.14 12.57
CA ALA A 147 2.58 -12.20 13.50
C ALA A 147 1.19 -12.77 13.18
N PRO A 148 1.01 -13.42 12.02
CA PRO A 148 -0.30 -13.79 11.48
C PRO A 148 -1.16 -14.66 12.42
N ARG A 149 -0.54 -15.44 13.31
CA ARG A 149 -1.24 -16.24 14.33
C ARG A 149 -1.98 -15.41 15.37
N GLN A 150 -1.68 -14.11 15.50
CA GLN A 150 -2.39 -13.20 16.39
C GLN A 150 -3.71 -12.70 15.78
N SER A 151 -3.89 -12.91 14.47
CA SER A 151 -5.09 -12.46 13.75
C SER A 151 -6.35 -13.18 14.27
N ASN A 152 -7.42 -12.41 14.43
CA ASN A 152 -8.67 -12.90 15.02
C ASN A 152 -9.88 -12.03 14.62
N LEU A 153 -11.08 -12.58 14.85
CA LEU A 153 -12.34 -11.81 14.86
C LEU A 153 -12.98 -11.89 16.24
N LYS A 154 -13.48 -10.76 16.71
CA LYS A 154 -14.30 -10.65 17.93
C LYS A 154 -15.69 -10.16 17.55
N PHE A 155 -16.72 -10.82 18.08
CA PHE A 155 -18.11 -10.54 17.76
C PHE A 155 -18.77 -9.69 18.83
N ALA A 156 -19.65 -8.76 18.41
CA ALA A 156 -20.32 -7.83 19.31
C ALA A 156 -21.34 -8.52 20.25
N ASP A 157 -21.87 -9.68 19.85
CA ASP A 157 -22.82 -10.48 20.64
C ASP A 157 -22.14 -11.30 21.76
N GLY A 158 -20.82 -11.19 21.90
CA GLY A 158 -20.05 -11.93 22.91
C GLY A 158 -19.83 -13.41 22.59
N SER A 159 -20.18 -13.85 21.39
CA SER A 159 -19.89 -15.22 20.93
C SER A 159 -18.38 -15.48 20.87
N LYS A 160 -18.02 -16.75 20.77
CA LYS A 160 -16.60 -17.16 20.80
C LYS A 160 -15.85 -16.55 19.61
N GLU A 161 -14.75 -15.85 19.89
CA GLU A 161 -13.87 -15.28 18.87
C GLU A 161 -13.40 -16.33 17.83
N PHE A 162 -13.31 -15.91 16.59
CA PHE A 162 -12.65 -16.68 15.54
C PHE A 162 -11.14 -16.50 15.64
N ARG A 163 -10.42 -17.62 15.63
CA ARG A 163 -8.95 -17.65 15.47
C ARG A 163 -8.57 -18.75 14.50
N TYR A 164 -7.75 -18.39 13.53
CA TYR A 164 -7.21 -19.39 12.62
C TYR A 164 -6.34 -20.40 13.37
N LYS A 165 -6.61 -21.70 13.17
CA LYS A 165 -5.91 -22.80 13.84
C LYS A 165 -4.96 -23.58 12.95
N GLY A 166 -4.89 -23.24 11.67
CA GLY A 166 -4.02 -23.90 10.71
C GLY A 166 -2.55 -23.49 10.82
N GLY A 167 -1.75 -24.01 9.92
CA GLY A 167 -0.33 -23.67 9.81
C GLY A 167 -0.10 -22.27 9.22
N THR A 168 1.12 -21.77 9.38
CA THR A 168 1.60 -20.54 8.72
C THR A 168 2.63 -20.91 7.65
N PRO A 169 2.21 -21.40 6.48
CA PRO A 169 3.13 -21.77 5.41
C PRO A 169 3.88 -20.53 4.92
N ASN A 170 5.04 -20.75 4.31
CA ASN A 170 5.76 -19.68 3.63
C ASN A 170 4.91 -19.15 2.48
N MET A 171 4.57 -17.86 2.52
CA MET A 171 3.67 -17.22 1.55
C MET A 171 4.25 -17.24 0.12
N TYR A 172 5.54 -17.05 -0.04
CA TYR A 172 6.21 -17.08 -1.35
C TYR A 172 6.15 -18.48 -1.97
N GLN A 173 6.39 -19.53 -1.14
CA GLN A 173 6.28 -20.91 -1.63
C GLN A 173 4.81 -21.26 -1.96
N THR A 174 3.86 -20.75 -1.18
CA THR A 174 2.42 -20.98 -1.44
C THR A 174 2.00 -20.38 -2.77
N GLU A 175 2.38 -19.14 -3.02
CA GLU A 175 2.14 -18.44 -4.30
C GLU A 175 2.65 -19.26 -5.49
N HIS A 176 3.91 -19.69 -5.45
CA HIS A 176 4.49 -20.51 -6.52
C HIS A 176 3.78 -21.86 -6.67
N ASN A 177 3.41 -22.51 -5.56
CA ASN A 177 2.68 -23.77 -5.62
C ASN A 177 1.31 -23.62 -6.28
N GLU A 178 0.59 -22.54 -5.96
CA GLU A 178 -0.72 -22.23 -6.55
C GLU A 178 -0.57 -21.91 -8.04
N LEU A 179 0.39 -21.08 -8.44
CA LEU A 179 0.65 -20.76 -9.83
C LEU A 179 0.99 -22.01 -10.65
N PHE A 180 1.94 -22.82 -10.18
CA PHE A 180 2.33 -24.03 -10.91
C PHE A 180 1.22 -25.08 -10.93
N LYS A 181 0.37 -25.12 -9.89
CA LYS A 181 -0.81 -25.99 -9.92
C LYS A 181 -1.78 -25.52 -11.02
N ALA A 182 -2.12 -24.23 -11.06
CA ALA A 182 -3.02 -23.68 -12.06
C ALA A 182 -2.51 -23.93 -13.49
N ILE A 183 -1.21 -23.72 -13.74
CA ILE A 183 -0.58 -24.02 -15.04
C ILE A 183 -0.76 -25.50 -15.43
N ARG A 184 -0.54 -26.44 -14.51
CA ARG A 184 -0.70 -27.88 -14.77
C ARG A 184 -2.15 -28.27 -15.01
N ASP A 185 -3.07 -27.63 -14.31
CA ASP A 185 -4.51 -27.93 -14.41
C ASP A 185 -5.18 -27.19 -15.57
N GLY A 186 -4.45 -26.30 -16.26
CA GLY A 186 -4.97 -25.47 -17.34
C GLY A 186 -5.91 -24.35 -16.86
N GLU A 187 -5.82 -23.97 -15.58
CA GLU A 187 -6.60 -22.88 -14.98
C GLU A 187 -5.92 -21.53 -15.22
N LEU A 188 -6.72 -20.51 -15.52
CA LEU A 188 -6.22 -19.13 -15.64
C LEU A 188 -6.30 -18.43 -14.29
N LEU A 189 -5.15 -18.02 -13.76
CA LEU A 189 -5.07 -17.07 -12.65
C LEU A 189 -4.86 -15.67 -13.23
N ASN A 190 -5.79 -14.76 -12.94
CA ASN A 190 -5.72 -13.38 -13.38
C ASN A 190 -6.14 -12.45 -12.24
N ASP A 191 -5.17 -11.88 -11.56
CA ASP A 191 -5.35 -10.91 -10.48
C ASP A 191 -5.20 -9.45 -10.98
N GLY A 192 -5.21 -9.23 -12.31
CA GLY A 192 -4.91 -7.93 -12.94
C GLY A 192 -5.83 -6.80 -12.47
N ASP A 193 -7.14 -7.04 -12.42
CA ASP A 193 -8.11 -6.03 -11.97
C ASP A 193 -7.90 -5.68 -10.50
N TRP A 194 -7.73 -6.70 -9.65
CA TRP A 194 -7.44 -6.49 -8.23
C TRP A 194 -6.14 -5.72 -8.02
N MET A 195 -5.05 -6.18 -8.64
CA MET A 195 -3.74 -5.53 -8.55
C MET A 195 -3.82 -4.07 -8.99
N THR A 196 -4.45 -3.80 -10.12
CA THR A 196 -4.61 -2.44 -10.66
C THR A 196 -5.37 -1.55 -9.68
N GLN A 197 -6.44 -2.04 -9.08
CA GLN A 197 -7.22 -1.28 -8.11
C GLN A 197 -6.41 -0.97 -6.84
N SER A 198 -5.69 -1.94 -6.27
CA SER A 198 -4.87 -1.73 -5.08
C SER A 198 -3.73 -0.74 -5.34
N VAL A 199 -3.08 -0.82 -6.51
CA VAL A 199 -2.04 0.14 -6.91
C VAL A 199 -2.63 1.53 -7.12
N ALA A 200 -3.79 1.64 -7.79
CA ALA A 200 -4.47 2.92 -8.01
C ALA A 200 -4.89 3.58 -6.68
N MET A 201 -5.32 2.80 -5.67
CA MET A 201 -5.57 3.31 -4.33
C MET A 201 -4.28 3.87 -3.68
N GLY A 202 -3.15 3.19 -3.84
CA GLY A 202 -1.85 3.71 -3.38
C GLY A 202 -1.48 5.02 -4.05
N ILE A 203 -1.66 5.11 -5.37
CA ILE A 203 -1.43 6.33 -6.16
C ILE A 203 -2.38 7.46 -5.73
N LEU A 204 -3.66 7.15 -5.50
CA LEU A 204 -4.65 8.10 -4.99
C LEU A 204 -4.20 8.72 -3.66
N GLY A 205 -3.74 7.90 -2.72
CA GLY A 205 -3.21 8.36 -1.45
C GLY A 205 -1.94 9.20 -1.60
N ARG A 206 -1.03 8.82 -2.52
CA ARG A 206 0.18 9.58 -2.84
C ARG A 206 -0.15 10.96 -3.39
N GLU A 207 -1.00 11.03 -4.42
CA GLU A 207 -1.36 12.30 -5.08
C GLU A 207 -2.11 13.23 -4.11
N ALA A 208 -2.96 12.69 -3.24
CA ALA A 208 -3.58 13.46 -2.18
C ALA A 208 -2.54 14.04 -1.19
N GLY A 209 -1.54 13.25 -0.79
CA GLY A 209 -0.46 13.69 0.09
C GLY A 209 0.47 14.71 -0.56
N TYR A 210 0.84 14.51 -1.82
CA TYR A 210 1.71 15.41 -2.57
C TYR A 210 1.07 16.76 -2.84
N SER A 211 -0.21 16.76 -3.21
CA SER A 211 -0.93 17.99 -3.54
C SER A 211 -1.51 18.72 -2.32
N GLY A 212 -1.77 17.99 -1.23
CA GLY A 212 -2.55 18.51 -0.10
C GLY A 212 -4.03 18.70 -0.42
N ARG A 213 -4.52 18.13 -1.53
CA ARG A 213 -5.91 18.21 -1.99
C ARG A 213 -6.66 16.92 -1.67
N THR A 214 -8.00 17.02 -1.62
CA THR A 214 -8.86 15.86 -1.82
C THR A 214 -8.80 15.48 -3.29
N ILE A 215 -8.49 14.21 -3.59
CA ILE A 215 -8.46 13.65 -4.95
C ILE A 215 -9.55 12.58 -5.03
N THR A 216 -10.30 12.58 -6.12
CA THR A 216 -11.33 11.57 -6.37
C THR A 216 -10.76 10.35 -7.11
N TRP A 217 -11.45 9.21 -6.99
CA TRP A 217 -11.13 8.01 -7.76
C TRP A 217 -11.15 8.28 -9.26
N ASP A 218 -12.18 9.02 -9.73
CA ASP A 218 -12.33 9.35 -11.14
C ASP A 218 -11.18 10.24 -11.65
N GLU A 219 -10.67 11.17 -10.83
CA GLU A 219 -9.48 11.96 -11.20
C GLU A 219 -8.26 11.07 -11.41
N ILE A 220 -8.04 10.05 -10.59
CA ILE A 220 -6.93 9.12 -10.75
C ILE A 220 -7.11 8.25 -12.00
N MET A 221 -8.29 7.67 -12.18
CA MET A 221 -8.54 6.72 -13.27
C MET A 221 -8.57 7.37 -14.66
N ASN A 222 -8.86 8.67 -14.73
CA ASN A 222 -8.87 9.43 -15.98
C ASN A 222 -7.63 10.33 -16.15
N SER A 223 -6.63 10.20 -15.29
CA SER A 223 -5.40 10.99 -15.38
C SER A 223 -4.45 10.47 -16.45
N ASP A 224 -3.97 11.37 -17.31
CA ASP A 224 -2.89 11.10 -18.27
C ASP A 224 -1.50 11.40 -17.67
N LYS A 225 -1.42 11.64 -16.37
CA LYS A 225 -0.16 12.01 -15.71
C LYS A 225 0.84 10.87 -15.77
N ALA A 226 1.92 11.10 -16.50
CA ALA A 226 3.09 10.24 -16.53
C ALA A 226 4.18 10.80 -15.61
N ILE A 227 4.78 9.93 -14.80
CA ILE A 227 5.94 10.26 -13.96
C ILE A 227 7.22 9.62 -14.49
N VAL A 228 7.12 8.80 -15.52
CA VAL A 228 8.25 8.17 -16.21
C VAL A 228 8.89 9.19 -17.15
N PRO A 229 10.23 9.29 -17.21
CA PRO A 229 10.90 10.12 -18.21
C PRO A 229 10.47 9.78 -19.65
N GLU A 230 10.31 10.77 -20.51
CA GLU A 230 9.90 10.57 -21.91
C GLU A 230 10.88 9.70 -22.71
N ASP A 231 12.18 9.82 -22.43
CA ASP A 231 13.25 9.07 -23.11
C ASP A 231 14.20 8.45 -22.06
N PRO A 232 13.80 7.34 -21.42
CA PRO A 232 14.61 6.70 -20.39
C PRO A 232 15.81 6.02 -21.00
N LYS A 233 17.00 6.60 -20.86
CA LYS A 233 18.29 6.06 -21.32
C LYS A 233 19.40 6.31 -20.32
N PHE A 234 20.44 5.50 -20.41
CA PHE A 234 21.64 5.72 -19.60
C PHE A 234 22.30 7.05 -19.97
N GLY A 235 22.47 7.91 -18.98
CA GLY A 235 23.01 9.25 -19.15
C GLY A 235 22.55 10.22 -18.06
N PRO A 236 22.66 11.53 -18.33
CA PRO A 236 22.13 12.56 -17.44
C PRO A 236 20.59 12.45 -17.31
N MET A 237 20.09 12.74 -16.12
CA MET A 237 18.66 12.81 -15.80
C MET A 237 18.30 14.21 -15.30
N PRO A 238 17.05 14.65 -15.50
CA PRO A 238 16.58 15.88 -14.85
C PRO A 238 16.75 15.82 -13.33
N PRO A 239 16.95 16.98 -12.67
CA PRO A 239 16.92 17.04 -11.22
C PRO A 239 15.61 16.50 -10.67
N LEU A 240 15.69 15.74 -9.59
CA LEU A 240 14.50 15.25 -8.88
C LEU A 240 13.85 16.42 -8.13
N GLU A 241 12.54 16.55 -8.27
CA GLU A 241 11.75 17.55 -7.56
C GLU A 241 10.97 16.89 -6.43
N ILE A 242 11.22 17.33 -5.19
CA ILE A 242 10.49 16.86 -4.03
C ILE A 242 9.12 17.54 -4.01
N PRO A 243 8.01 16.79 -4.06
CA PRO A 243 6.67 17.35 -4.00
C PRO A 243 6.46 18.18 -2.74
N GLN A 244 5.75 19.30 -2.87
CA GLN A 244 5.42 20.17 -1.74
C GLN A 244 3.90 20.37 -1.68
N PRO A 245 3.23 19.95 -0.58
CA PRO A 245 1.79 20.15 -0.44
C PRO A 245 1.39 21.63 -0.61
N GLY A 246 0.34 21.86 -1.38
CA GLY A 246 -0.13 23.20 -1.73
C GLY A 246 0.60 23.86 -2.92
N VAL A 247 1.76 23.33 -3.34
CA VAL A 247 2.54 23.79 -4.50
C VAL A 247 2.44 22.80 -5.65
N TYR A 248 2.66 21.51 -5.34
CA TYR A 248 2.56 20.42 -6.32
C TYR A 248 1.18 20.37 -6.98
N LYS A 249 1.15 20.19 -8.29
CA LYS A 249 -0.09 20.09 -9.07
C LYS A 249 -0.30 18.64 -9.51
N PHE A 250 -1.44 18.12 -9.10
CA PHE A 250 -2.02 16.95 -9.74
C PHE A 250 -2.92 17.47 -10.86
N SER A 251 -2.60 17.15 -12.09
CA SER A 251 -3.31 17.56 -13.31
C SER A 251 -3.77 16.33 -14.06
#